data_d3205d67986d8ebdcddba2ff2abb53a8
#
_entry.id   d3205d67986d8ebdcddba2ff2abb53a8
#
_cell.length_a   1.000
_cell.length_b   1.000
_cell.length_c   1.000
_cell.angle_alpha   90.00
_cell.angle_beta   90.00
_cell.angle_gamma   90.00
#
_symmetry.space_group_name_H-M   'P 1'
#
loop_
_entity.id
_entity.type
_entity.pdbx_description
1 polymer ?
#
loop_
_entity_poly.entity_id
_entity_poly.type
_entity_poly.pdbx_seq_one_letter_code
_entity_poly.pdbx_strand_id
1 'polypeptide(L)'
;MALVDFIPVLFFAIAAVILQRDLYNKMSKGAFALFAAGTINVTCAGALKATWKLLYALGVCDFEALNAMFFPVQSIGFLLAGIGILAMLTHKQSKSAALAVVPPVFSGTFVFVGLMVAGLGIMDAVLCILAGKLKKPALIAIFILSFVCSLCMGYLSSQDFAEASMNWIAEGVNVVGQGTLLLGICLLRKNGLADYKIREEKAE
;
A
#
# COMPACT_ATOMS: atom_id res chain seq x y z
N MET A 1 2.34 23.07 -1.69
CA MET A 1 2.98 21.78 -1.41
C MET A 1 2.16 20.97 -0.42
N ALA A 2 1.90 21.42 0.80
CA ALA A 2 1.22 20.63 1.83
C ALA A 2 -0.16 20.04 1.44
N LEU A 3 -0.93 20.71 0.58
CA LEU A 3 -2.19 20.15 0.05
C LEU A 3 -1.96 19.05 -1.00
N VAL A 4 -0.85 19.10 -1.73
CA VAL A 4 -0.53 18.09 -2.76
C VAL A 4 -0.22 16.75 -2.11
N ASP A 5 0.37 16.74 -0.91
CA ASP A 5 0.69 15.53 -0.13
C ASP A 5 -0.55 14.67 0.19
N PHE A 6 -1.77 15.23 0.12
CA PHE A 6 -3.00 14.45 0.27
C PHE A 6 -3.40 13.66 -0.99
N ILE A 7 -2.89 14.03 -2.18
CA ILE A 7 -3.27 13.37 -3.44
C ILE A 7 -2.86 11.89 -3.43
N PRO A 8 -1.59 11.51 -3.16
CA PRO A 8 -1.21 10.10 -3.13
C PRO A 8 -1.91 9.33 -2.01
N VAL A 9 -2.22 9.97 -0.88
CA VAL A 9 -3.00 9.36 0.21
C VAL A 9 -4.40 9.00 -0.26
N LEU A 10 -5.06 9.91 -0.98
CA LEU A 10 -6.38 9.66 -1.56
C LEU A 10 -6.35 8.56 -2.63
N PHE A 11 -5.34 8.57 -3.50
CA PHE A 11 -5.17 7.51 -4.51
C PHE A 11 -5.03 6.14 -3.85
N PHE A 12 -4.17 6.02 -2.83
CA PHE A 12 -4.01 4.77 -2.10
C PHE A 12 -5.29 4.38 -1.35
N ALA A 13 -5.98 5.32 -0.69
CA ALA A 13 -7.22 5.05 0.02
C ALA A 13 -8.32 4.49 -0.91
N ILE A 14 -8.50 5.10 -2.08
CA ILE A 14 -9.47 4.64 -3.09
C ILE A 14 -9.07 3.25 -3.59
N ALA A 15 -7.81 3.03 -3.91
CA ALA A 15 -7.27 1.74 -4.34
C ALA A 15 -7.52 0.65 -3.29
N ALA A 16 -7.26 0.96 -2.01
CA ALA A 16 -7.49 0.07 -0.88
C ALA A 16 -8.97 -0.31 -0.72
N VAL A 17 -9.88 0.66 -0.81
CA VAL A 17 -11.33 0.42 -0.74
C VAL A 17 -11.80 -0.49 -1.88
N ILE A 18 -11.34 -0.24 -3.11
CA ILE A 18 -11.66 -1.08 -4.27
C ILE A 18 -11.19 -2.52 -4.02
N LEU A 19 -9.94 -2.71 -3.62
CA LEU A 19 -9.38 -4.04 -3.36
C LEU A 19 -10.08 -4.73 -2.19
N GLN A 20 -10.34 -4.05 -1.08
CA GLN A 20 -11.07 -4.62 0.05
C GLN A 20 -12.44 -5.13 -0.38
N ARG A 21 -13.17 -4.34 -1.16
CA ARG A 21 -14.49 -4.73 -1.67
C ARG A 21 -14.42 -5.94 -2.60
N ASP A 22 -13.52 -5.91 -3.58
CA ASP A 22 -13.45 -6.92 -4.65
C ASP A 22 -12.80 -8.24 -4.16
N LEU A 23 -11.98 -8.19 -3.09
CA LEU A 23 -11.29 -9.35 -2.53
C LEU A 23 -11.93 -9.92 -1.27
N TYR A 24 -12.94 -9.26 -0.68
CA TYR A 24 -13.57 -9.68 0.57
C TYR A 24 -13.97 -11.15 0.58
N ASN A 25 -14.70 -11.60 -0.45
CA ASN A 25 -15.19 -12.97 -0.56
C ASN A 25 -14.13 -13.98 -1.07
N LYS A 26 -12.93 -13.50 -1.42
CA LYS A 26 -11.84 -14.31 -1.98
C LYS A 26 -10.76 -14.65 -0.95
N MET A 27 -10.82 -14.01 0.22
CA MET A 27 -9.84 -14.13 1.30
C MET A 27 -10.45 -14.87 2.49
N SER A 28 -9.60 -15.58 3.25
CA SER A 28 -10.02 -16.03 4.58
C SER A 28 -10.25 -14.80 5.48
N LYS A 29 -11.07 -14.94 6.52
CA LYS A 29 -11.37 -13.83 7.46
C LYS A 29 -10.10 -13.23 8.08
N GLY A 30 -9.12 -14.07 8.44
CA GLY A 30 -7.84 -13.63 8.98
C GLY A 30 -6.98 -12.90 7.95
N ALA A 31 -6.87 -13.42 6.73
CA ALA A 31 -6.15 -12.77 5.65
C ALA A 31 -6.77 -11.42 5.28
N PHE A 32 -8.11 -11.34 5.23
CA PHE A 32 -8.81 -10.09 4.99
C PHE A 32 -8.60 -9.08 6.12
N ALA A 33 -8.65 -9.53 7.38
CA ALA A 33 -8.41 -8.66 8.53
C ALA A 33 -6.99 -8.05 8.50
N LEU A 34 -5.96 -8.84 8.16
CA LEU A 34 -4.59 -8.35 7.97
C LEU A 34 -4.51 -7.34 6.84
N PHE A 35 -5.11 -7.65 5.69
CA PHE A 35 -5.11 -6.77 4.53
C PHE A 35 -5.83 -5.44 4.82
N ALA A 36 -7.02 -5.51 5.43
CA ALA A 36 -7.80 -4.32 5.78
C ALA A 36 -7.08 -3.46 6.84
N ALA A 37 -6.59 -4.06 7.92
CA ALA A 37 -5.83 -3.35 8.94
C ALA A 37 -4.57 -2.71 8.35
N GLY A 38 -3.85 -3.42 7.49
CA GLY A 38 -2.65 -2.91 6.83
C GLY A 38 -2.95 -1.69 5.95
N THR A 39 -3.93 -1.77 5.08
CA THR A 39 -4.29 -0.66 4.18
C THR A 39 -4.87 0.55 4.92
N ILE A 40 -5.61 0.34 6.02
CA ILE A 40 -6.07 1.41 6.91
C ILE A 40 -4.86 2.10 7.56
N ASN A 41 -3.91 1.35 8.11
CA ASN A 41 -2.71 1.91 8.72
C ASN A 41 -1.90 2.75 7.74
N VAL A 42 -1.69 2.28 6.50
CA VAL A 42 -0.98 3.04 5.46
C VAL A 42 -1.71 4.35 5.16
N THR A 43 -3.03 4.30 5.00
CA THR A 43 -3.85 5.49 4.74
C THR A 43 -3.77 6.49 5.89
N CYS A 44 -3.92 6.02 7.13
CA CYS A 44 -3.83 6.86 8.32
C CYS A 44 -2.44 7.48 8.46
N ALA A 45 -1.36 6.70 8.28
CA ALA A 45 0.00 7.21 8.36
C ALA A 45 0.25 8.34 7.34
N GLY A 46 -0.17 8.14 6.09
CA GLY A 46 -0.08 9.16 5.06
C GLY A 46 -0.88 10.42 5.39
N ALA A 47 -2.12 10.26 5.86
CA ALA A 47 -2.99 11.36 6.25
C ALA A 47 -2.42 12.16 7.43
N LEU A 48 -1.88 11.49 8.45
CA LEU A 48 -1.25 12.14 9.60
C LEU A 48 -0.02 12.96 9.18
N LYS A 49 0.84 12.41 8.32
CA LYS A 49 2.01 13.14 7.80
C LYS A 49 1.61 14.35 6.96
N ALA A 50 0.63 14.18 6.05
CA ALA A 50 0.12 15.29 5.24
C ALA A 50 -0.51 16.39 6.10
N THR A 51 -1.24 16.00 7.16
CA THR A 51 -1.81 16.92 8.15
C THR A 51 -0.72 17.68 8.89
N TRP A 52 0.33 16.98 9.35
CA TRP A 52 1.47 17.66 10.00
C TRP A 52 2.09 18.71 9.09
N LYS A 53 2.39 18.38 7.82
CA LYS A 53 2.94 19.34 6.86
C LYS A 53 2.01 20.54 6.65
N LEU A 54 0.70 20.31 6.63
CA LEU A 54 -0.28 21.39 6.48
C LEU A 54 -0.30 22.32 7.69
N LEU A 55 -0.34 21.77 8.90
CA LEU A 55 -0.34 22.55 10.16
C LEU A 55 0.95 23.36 10.30
N TYR A 56 2.09 22.74 9.97
CA TYR A 56 3.38 23.41 9.95
C TYR A 56 3.43 24.56 8.94
N ALA A 57 2.96 24.31 7.70
CA ALA A 57 2.94 25.32 6.63
C ALA A 57 2.01 26.50 6.93
N LEU A 58 0.94 26.29 7.69
CA LEU A 58 0.00 27.34 8.12
C LEU A 58 0.48 28.08 9.38
N GLY A 59 1.59 27.66 9.98
CA GLY A 59 2.10 28.26 11.21
C GLY A 59 1.22 28.01 12.45
N VAL A 60 0.35 26.99 12.41
CA VAL A 60 -0.58 26.67 13.51
C VAL A 60 0.16 25.97 14.65
N CYS A 61 0.89 24.92 14.34
CA CYS A 61 1.75 24.19 15.29
C CYS A 61 2.72 23.28 14.56
N ASP A 62 3.84 22.94 15.23
CA ASP A 62 4.76 21.90 14.85
C ASP A 62 4.54 20.68 15.75
N PHE A 63 3.66 19.77 15.31
CA PHE A 63 3.39 18.54 16.05
C PHE A 63 4.21 17.38 15.46
N GLU A 64 5.50 17.42 15.73
CA GLU A 64 6.51 16.50 15.18
C GLU A 64 6.16 15.01 15.39
N ALA A 65 5.40 14.67 16.43
CA ALA A 65 4.95 13.30 16.67
C ALA A 65 4.18 12.70 15.48
N LEU A 66 3.39 13.51 14.75
CA LEU A 66 2.66 13.04 13.56
C LEU A 66 3.61 12.65 12.43
N ASN A 67 4.72 13.40 12.27
CA ASN A 67 5.76 13.07 11.30
C ASN A 67 6.55 11.83 11.74
N ALA A 68 6.93 11.74 13.00
CA ALA A 68 7.71 10.62 13.54
C ALA A 68 6.97 9.27 13.46
N MET A 69 5.64 9.27 13.60
CA MET A 69 4.80 8.06 13.47
C MET A 69 4.67 7.53 12.04
N PHE A 70 4.98 8.33 11.03
CA PHE A 70 4.76 7.97 9.62
C PHE A 70 5.44 6.65 9.25
N PHE A 71 6.77 6.57 9.35
CA PHE A 71 7.51 5.37 8.94
C PHE A 71 7.12 4.12 9.73
N PRO A 72 7.06 4.11 11.06
CA PRO A 72 6.65 2.94 11.82
C PRO A 72 5.27 2.42 11.42
N VAL A 73 4.27 3.28 11.37
CA VAL A 73 2.88 2.89 11.10
C VAL A 73 2.70 2.44 9.65
N GLN A 74 3.28 3.18 8.70
CA GLN A 74 3.18 2.86 7.27
C GLN A 74 3.89 1.55 6.93
N SER A 75 5.07 1.30 7.49
CA SER A 75 5.86 0.10 7.21
C SER A 75 5.16 -1.17 7.68
N ILE A 76 4.65 -1.15 8.90
CA ILE A 76 3.84 -2.25 9.45
C ILE A 76 2.57 -2.40 8.63
N GLY A 77 1.93 -1.29 8.23
CA GLY A 77 0.76 -1.29 7.39
C GLY A 77 0.97 -2.00 6.05
N PHE A 78 2.03 -1.67 5.31
CA PHE A 78 2.35 -2.34 4.06
C PHE A 78 2.69 -3.82 4.25
N LEU A 79 3.42 -4.16 5.30
CA LEU A 79 3.75 -5.56 5.60
C LEU A 79 2.48 -6.38 5.87
N LEU A 80 1.58 -5.89 6.70
CA LEU A 80 0.31 -6.55 6.99
C LEU A 80 -0.56 -6.69 5.73
N ALA A 81 -0.65 -5.63 4.93
CA ALA A 81 -1.38 -5.67 3.66
C ALA A 81 -0.78 -6.68 2.69
N GLY A 82 0.55 -6.69 2.54
CA GLY A 82 1.27 -7.64 1.70
C GLY A 82 1.05 -9.09 2.13
N ILE A 83 1.20 -9.40 3.42
CA ILE A 83 0.95 -10.75 3.96
C ILE A 83 -0.52 -11.14 3.77
N GLY A 84 -1.45 -10.24 4.06
CA GLY A 84 -2.88 -10.48 3.90
C GLY A 84 -3.25 -10.84 2.47
N ILE A 85 -2.78 -10.07 1.48
CA ILE A 85 -3.09 -10.34 0.07
C ILE A 85 -2.35 -11.57 -0.46
N LEU A 86 -1.14 -11.86 0.01
CA LEU A 86 -0.40 -13.07 -0.34
C LEU A 86 -1.11 -14.32 0.20
N ALA A 87 -1.62 -14.28 1.42
CA ALA A 87 -2.36 -15.39 2.03
C ALA A 87 -3.59 -15.79 1.20
N MET A 88 -4.18 -14.88 0.44
CA MET A 88 -5.25 -15.18 -0.51
C MET A 88 -4.84 -16.18 -1.58
N LEU A 89 -3.58 -16.17 -2.02
CA LEU A 89 -3.07 -17.08 -3.06
C LEU A 89 -2.67 -18.44 -2.47
N THR A 90 -2.28 -18.50 -1.21
CA THR A 90 -1.62 -19.66 -0.59
C THR A 90 -2.52 -20.49 0.32
N HIS A 91 -3.50 -19.88 0.99
CA HIS A 91 -4.31 -20.56 1.99
C HIS A 91 -5.68 -20.99 1.44
N LYS A 92 -6.07 -22.25 1.72
CA LYS A 92 -7.47 -22.69 1.62
C LYS A 92 -8.30 -21.91 2.63
N GLN A 93 -9.55 -21.59 2.29
CA GLN A 93 -10.49 -21.00 3.25
C GLN A 93 -10.64 -21.95 4.45
N SER A 94 -9.92 -21.69 5.51
CA SER A 94 -10.12 -22.35 6.80
C SER A 94 -11.02 -21.46 7.65
N LYS A 95 -12.02 -22.09 8.28
CA LYS A 95 -13.05 -21.40 9.08
C LYS A 95 -12.52 -20.80 10.39
N SER A 96 -11.25 -21.02 10.75
CA SER A 96 -10.69 -20.54 12.01
C SER A 96 -9.16 -20.42 11.94
N ALA A 97 -8.68 -19.20 11.94
CA ALA A 97 -7.38 -18.86 12.49
C ALA A 97 -7.41 -17.39 12.92
N ALA A 98 -7.52 -17.15 14.22
CA ALA A 98 -7.19 -15.86 14.80
C ALA A 98 -5.66 -15.76 14.76
N LEU A 99 -5.12 -14.93 13.87
CA LEU A 99 -3.72 -14.55 13.89
C LEU A 99 -3.56 -13.45 14.95
N ALA A 100 -2.97 -13.78 16.08
CA ALA A 100 -2.48 -12.80 17.02
C ALA A 100 -1.20 -12.18 16.41
N VAL A 101 -1.33 -10.98 15.85
CA VAL A 101 -0.17 -10.22 15.38
C VAL A 101 0.34 -9.41 16.54
N VAL A 102 1.49 -9.80 17.10
CA VAL A 102 2.24 -8.97 18.04
C VAL A 102 3.07 -8.01 17.19
N PRO A 103 2.88 -6.68 17.30
CA PRO A 103 3.70 -5.73 16.56
C PRO A 103 5.16 -5.85 17.03
N PRO A 104 6.11 -6.10 16.11
CA PRO A 104 7.52 -6.10 16.48
C PRO A 104 7.97 -4.67 16.81
N VAL A 105 8.76 -4.53 17.87
CA VAL A 105 9.41 -3.28 18.23
C VAL A 105 10.73 -3.19 17.46
N PHE A 106 10.77 -2.36 16.42
CA PHE A 106 11.98 -2.10 15.64
C PHE A 106 12.45 -0.66 15.85
N SER A 107 13.75 -0.47 15.88
CA SER A 107 14.39 0.85 15.89
C SER A 107 15.28 0.99 14.65
N GLY A 108 15.15 2.14 13.97
CA GLY A 108 15.98 2.50 12.83
C GLY A 108 15.20 2.66 11.52
N THR A 109 15.42 3.79 10.84
CA THR A 109 14.70 4.18 9.61
C THR A 109 14.87 3.15 8.48
N PHE A 110 16.06 2.55 8.32
CA PHE A 110 16.32 1.58 7.26
C PHE A 110 15.50 0.28 7.41
N VAL A 111 15.24 -0.17 8.65
CA VAL A 111 14.38 -1.33 8.89
C VAL A 111 12.96 -1.03 8.44
N PHE A 112 12.43 0.14 8.77
CA PHE A 112 11.10 0.54 8.35
C PHE A 112 10.96 0.68 6.83
N VAL A 113 11.96 1.27 6.16
CA VAL A 113 11.99 1.34 4.69
C VAL A 113 12.03 -0.07 4.08
N GLY A 114 12.85 -0.96 4.61
CA GLY A 114 12.92 -2.35 4.15
C GLY A 114 11.60 -3.10 4.30
N LEU A 115 10.92 -2.97 5.44
CA LEU A 115 9.59 -3.56 5.67
C LEU A 115 8.53 -2.99 4.73
N MET A 116 8.56 -1.67 4.49
CA MET A 116 7.66 -1.01 3.57
C MET A 116 7.85 -1.52 2.13
N VAL A 117 9.08 -1.57 1.66
CA VAL A 117 9.43 -2.07 0.31
C VAL A 117 9.04 -3.54 0.16
N ALA A 118 9.31 -4.38 1.17
CA ALA A 118 8.93 -5.78 1.16
C ALA A 118 7.41 -5.94 1.11
N GLY A 119 6.67 -5.26 1.96
CA GLY A 119 5.20 -5.33 2.01
C GLY A 119 4.54 -4.87 0.73
N LEU A 120 4.96 -3.72 0.21
CA LEU A 120 4.45 -3.17 -1.05
C LEU A 120 4.86 -4.05 -2.24
N GLY A 121 6.10 -4.54 -2.26
CA GLY A 121 6.57 -5.46 -3.29
C GLY A 121 5.77 -6.77 -3.35
N ILE A 122 5.41 -7.34 -2.19
CA ILE A 122 4.51 -8.49 -2.11
C ILE A 122 3.13 -8.13 -2.67
N MET A 123 2.59 -6.97 -2.31
CA MET A 123 1.29 -6.52 -2.80
C MET A 123 1.28 -6.35 -4.32
N ASP A 124 2.26 -5.65 -4.89
CA ASP A 124 2.38 -5.45 -6.34
C ASP A 124 2.63 -6.78 -7.09
N ALA A 125 3.44 -7.70 -6.51
CA ALA A 125 3.66 -9.03 -7.09
C ALA A 125 2.34 -9.83 -7.16
N VAL A 126 1.52 -9.81 -6.13
CA VAL A 126 0.20 -10.46 -6.13
C VAL A 126 -0.71 -9.82 -7.19
N LEU A 127 -0.71 -8.50 -7.32
CA LEU A 127 -1.48 -7.79 -8.35
C LEU A 127 -1.00 -8.15 -9.76
N CYS A 128 0.32 -8.31 -9.97
CA CYS A 128 0.88 -8.82 -11.22
C CYS A 128 0.41 -10.24 -11.53
N ILE A 129 0.39 -11.13 -10.52
CA ILE A 129 -0.12 -12.51 -10.67
C ILE A 129 -1.61 -12.48 -11.07
N LEU A 130 -2.41 -11.64 -10.43
CA LEU A 130 -3.83 -11.48 -10.77
C LEU A 130 -4.01 -10.95 -12.20
N ALA A 131 -3.21 -9.97 -12.62
CA ALA A 131 -3.20 -9.45 -13.98
C ALA A 131 -2.85 -10.54 -15.01
N GLY A 132 -1.87 -11.37 -14.72
CA GLY A 132 -1.48 -12.53 -15.54
C GLY A 132 -2.62 -13.56 -15.65
N LYS A 133 -3.27 -13.89 -14.52
CA LYS A 133 -4.43 -14.81 -14.49
C LYS A 133 -5.63 -14.27 -15.27
N LEU A 134 -5.83 -12.96 -15.28
CA LEU A 134 -6.86 -12.28 -16.06
C LEU A 134 -6.45 -12.11 -17.55
N LYS A 135 -5.27 -12.61 -17.96
CA LYS A 135 -4.71 -12.50 -19.33
C LYS A 135 -4.56 -11.03 -19.79
N LYS A 136 -4.16 -10.15 -18.86
CA LYS A 136 -3.95 -8.71 -19.10
C LYS A 136 -2.50 -8.31 -18.82
N PRO A 137 -1.52 -8.73 -19.64
CA PRO A 137 -0.09 -8.52 -19.37
C PRO A 137 0.29 -7.02 -19.30
N ALA A 138 -0.43 -6.14 -19.99
CA ALA A 138 -0.17 -4.69 -19.92
C ALA A 138 -0.33 -4.14 -18.50
N LEU A 139 -1.20 -4.73 -17.64
CA LEU A 139 -1.36 -4.31 -16.25
C LEU A 139 -0.14 -4.65 -15.41
N ILE A 140 0.61 -5.69 -15.76
CA ILE A 140 1.86 -6.05 -15.08
C ILE A 140 2.85 -4.90 -15.17
N ALA A 141 2.99 -4.27 -16.33
CA ALA A 141 3.87 -3.12 -16.53
C ALA A 141 3.45 -1.93 -15.63
N ILE A 142 2.15 -1.72 -15.45
CA ILE A 142 1.62 -0.66 -14.58
C ILE A 142 2.00 -0.92 -13.11
N PHE A 143 1.86 -2.15 -12.61
CA PHE A 143 2.24 -2.49 -11.23
C PHE A 143 3.75 -2.49 -11.03
N ILE A 144 4.53 -2.91 -12.01
CA ILE A 144 6.00 -2.77 -11.98
C ILE A 144 6.39 -1.28 -11.89
N LEU A 145 5.74 -0.40 -12.66
CA LEU A 145 6.01 1.04 -12.58
C LEU A 145 5.66 1.60 -11.21
N SER A 146 4.52 1.21 -10.62
CA SER A 146 4.15 1.57 -9.24
C SER A 146 5.24 1.16 -8.25
N PHE A 147 5.71 -0.08 -8.33
CA PHE A 147 6.77 -0.59 -7.46
C PHE A 147 8.10 0.17 -7.65
N VAL A 148 8.50 0.44 -8.89
CA VAL A 148 9.72 1.22 -9.19
C VAL A 148 9.62 2.63 -8.59
N CYS A 149 8.47 3.31 -8.73
CA CYS A 149 8.26 4.60 -8.07
C CYS A 149 8.41 4.50 -6.54
N SER A 150 7.92 3.41 -5.95
CA SER A 150 8.04 3.17 -4.51
C SER A 150 9.49 2.93 -4.07
N LEU A 151 10.29 2.24 -4.88
CA LEU A 151 11.74 2.11 -4.66
C LEU A 151 12.44 3.46 -4.76
N CYS A 152 12.08 4.28 -5.75
CA CYS A 152 12.59 5.64 -5.88
C CYS A 152 12.24 6.49 -4.65
N MET A 153 11.02 6.35 -4.10
CA MET A 153 10.65 7.02 -2.85
C MET A 153 11.49 6.54 -1.67
N GLY A 154 11.79 5.24 -1.58
CA GLY A 154 12.70 4.68 -0.57
C GLY A 154 14.10 5.31 -0.65
N TYR A 155 14.65 5.45 -1.86
CA TYR A 155 15.91 6.13 -2.09
C TYR A 155 15.85 7.63 -1.73
N LEU A 156 14.83 8.34 -2.22
CA LEU A 156 14.65 9.76 -1.95
C LEU A 156 14.50 10.02 -0.45
N SER A 157 13.88 9.12 0.32
CA SER A 157 13.73 9.28 1.77
C SER A 157 15.06 9.26 2.53
N SER A 158 16.14 8.79 1.91
CA SER A 158 17.51 8.82 2.48
C SER A 158 18.28 10.09 2.13
N GLN A 159 17.74 10.97 1.27
CA GLN A 159 18.38 12.21 0.87
C GLN A 159 18.00 13.36 1.82
N ASP A 160 18.80 14.41 1.79
CA ASP A 160 18.51 15.63 2.56
C ASP A 160 17.35 16.40 1.91
N PHE A 161 16.24 16.53 2.62
CA PHE A 161 15.06 17.30 2.17
C PHE A 161 15.13 18.79 2.56
N ALA A 162 16.30 19.32 2.91
CA ALA A 162 16.45 20.76 3.18
C ALA A 162 16.12 21.61 1.93
N GLU A 163 16.30 21.06 0.71
CA GLU A 163 15.96 21.74 -0.53
C GLU A 163 14.50 21.51 -0.95
N ALA A 164 13.80 22.60 -1.23
CA ALA A 164 12.42 22.57 -1.72
C ALA A 164 12.24 21.77 -3.03
N SER A 165 13.27 21.78 -3.91
CA SER A 165 13.31 21.03 -5.17
C SER A 165 13.18 19.52 -4.94
N MET A 166 13.91 18.97 -3.97
CA MET A 166 13.88 17.54 -3.65
C MET A 166 12.51 17.11 -3.11
N ASN A 167 11.89 17.96 -2.32
CA ASN A 167 10.53 17.71 -1.84
C ASN A 167 9.50 17.63 -2.99
N TRP A 168 9.62 18.49 -4.02
CA TRP A 168 8.75 18.44 -5.20
C TRP A 168 8.99 17.20 -6.06
N ILE A 169 10.25 16.79 -6.22
CA ILE A 169 10.59 15.56 -6.94
C ILE A 169 10.01 14.35 -6.23
N ALA A 170 10.22 14.25 -4.92
CA ALA A 170 9.69 13.16 -4.11
C ALA A 170 8.16 13.10 -4.19
N GLU A 171 7.48 14.23 -4.07
CA GLU A 171 6.02 14.28 -4.17
C GLU A 171 5.53 13.90 -5.57
N GLY A 172 6.19 14.35 -6.62
CA GLY A 172 5.89 13.96 -8.00
C GLY A 172 6.00 12.44 -8.20
N VAL A 173 7.08 11.83 -7.73
CA VAL A 173 7.28 10.37 -7.77
C VAL A 173 6.20 9.63 -7.00
N ASN A 174 5.84 10.14 -5.82
CA ASN A 174 4.79 9.55 -4.98
C ASN A 174 3.41 9.61 -5.66
N VAL A 175 3.04 10.77 -6.22
CA VAL A 175 1.78 10.94 -6.97
C VAL A 175 1.72 10.00 -8.17
N VAL A 176 2.81 9.87 -8.93
CA VAL A 176 2.87 8.94 -10.07
C VAL A 176 2.77 7.50 -9.59
N GLY A 177 3.50 7.10 -8.54
CA GLY A 177 3.49 5.75 -7.98
C GLY A 177 2.10 5.35 -7.50
N GLN A 178 1.46 6.16 -6.66
CA GLN A 178 0.12 5.86 -6.15
C GLN A 178 -0.96 6.00 -7.22
N GLY A 179 -0.79 6.92 -8.18
CA GLY A 179 -1.67 7.07 -9.32
C GLY A 179 -1.64 5.86 -10.26
N THR A 180 -0.47 5.30 -10.53
CA THR A 180 -0.32 4.07 -11.33
C THR A 180 -0.87 2.86 -10.61
N LEU A 181 -0.68 2.75 -9.29
CA LEU A 181 -1.31 1.71 -8.47
C LEU A 181 -2.84 1.76 -8.58
N LEU A 182 -3.43 2.93 -8.35
CA LEU A 182 -4.87 3.13 -8.47
C LEU A 182 -5.38 2.81 -9.88
N LEU A 183 -4.71 3.31 -10.92
CA LEU A 183 -5.06 3.03 -12.31
C LEU A 183 -5.05 1.52 -12.59
N GLY A 184 -3.99 0.82 -12.18
CA GLY A 184 -3.85 -0.62 -12.33
C GLY A 184 -5.00 -1.38 -11.67
N ILE A 185 -5.38 -1.00 -10.46
CA ILE A 185 -6.48 -1.60 -9.69
C ILE A 185 -7.84 -1.33 -10.36
N CYS A 186 -8.10 -0.09 -10.80
CA CYS A 186 -9.31 0.23 -11.54
C CYS A 186 -9.44 -0.58 -12.84
N LEU A 187 -8.33 -0.74 -13.55
CA LEU A 187 -8.28 -1.55 -14.77
C LEU A 187 -8.43 -3.05 -14.47
N LEU A 188 -7.83 -3.58 -13.40
CA LEU A 188 -8.06 -4.95 -12.94
C LEU A 188 -9.54 -5.20 -12.68
N ARG A 189 -10.17 -4.31 -11.94
CA ARG A 189 -11.60 -4.39 -11.64
C ARG A 189 -12.45 -4.36 -12.90
N LYS A 190 -12.18 -3.43 -13.84
CA LYS A 190 -12.86 -3.37 -15.13
C LYS A 190 -12.70 -4.66 -15.95
N ASN A 191 -11.59 -5.37 -15.79
CA ASN A 191 -11.30 -6.63 -16.46
C ASN A 191 -11.77 -7.87 -15.67
N GLY A 192 -12.67 -7.72 -14.71
CA GLY A 192 -13.36 -8.83 -14.06
C GLY A 192 -12.72 -9.34 -12.77
N LEU A 193 -11.88 -8.53 -12.09
CA LEU A 193 -11.32 -8.91 -10.78
C LEU A 193 -12.41 -9.29 -9.78
N ALA A 194 -13.54 -8.56 -9.78
CA ALA A 194 -14.63 -8.81 -8.84
C ALA A 194 -15.25 -10.21 -9.02
N ASP A 195 -15.35 -10.68 -10.26
CA ASP A 195 -15.99 -11.96 -10.60
C ASP A 195 -14.98 -13.10 -10.71
N TYR A 196 -13.68 -12.80 -10.68
CA TYR A 196 -12.62 -13.79 -10.85
C TYR A 196 -12.56 -14.77 -9.67
N LYS A 197 -12.72 -16.07 -9.94
CA LYS A 197 -12.51 -17.14 -8.96
C LYS A 197 -11.04 -17.50 -8.90
N ILE A 198 -10.42 -17.37 -7.74
CA ILE A 198 -8.97 -17.62 -7.55
C ILE A 198 -8.63 -19.10 -7.66
N ARG A 199 -9.60 -19.96 -7.36
CA ARG A 199 -9.52 -21.43 -7.56
C ARG A 199 -10.80 -21.91 -8.24
N GLU A 200 -10.65 -22.63 -9.34
CA GLU A 200 -11.72 -23.53 -9.77
C GLU A 200 -11.84 -24.62 -8.70
N GLU A 201 -13.02 -24.75 -8.09
CA GLU A 201 -13.38 -25.97 -7.40
C GLU A 201 -13.23 -27.09 -8.44
N LYS A 202 -12.20 -27.96 -8.27
CA LYS A 202 -12.21 -29.23 -8.97
C LYS A 202 -13.48 -29.92 -8.49
N ALA A 203 -14.47 -30.03 -9.39
CA ALA A 203 -15.57 -30.93 -9.19
C ALA A 203 -14.97 -32.33 -9.03
N GLU A 204 -15.01 -32.85 -7.79
CA GLU A 204 -14.87 -34.27 -7.51
C GLU A 204 -16.19 -34.96 -7.83
#